data_31165f50a1c8baa273454d279a489692
#
_entry.id   31165f50a1c8baa273454d279a489692
#
_cell.length_a   1.000
_cell.length_b   1.000
_cell.length_c   1.000
_cell.angle_alpha   90.00
_cell.angle_beta   90.00
_cell.angle_gamma   90.00
#
_symmetry.space_group_name_H-M   'P 1'
#
loop_
_entity.id
_entity.type
_entity.pdbx_description
1 polymer ?
#
loop_
_entity_poly.entity_id
_entity_poly.type
_entity_poly.pdbx_seq_one_letter_code
_entity_poly.pdbx_strand_id
1 'polypeptide(L)'
;MAFKLPESVLVVVHTPDLRVLLLERAAQPGFWQSVTGSREPDDPDLLATARRELAEETGLTAGTLADWRITNRYEIWPQWRARYAPDVTHNTEHVFGFLVPETTVATLDPAEHTRQIWLPWQEAMAKVFSPTNRDAIWQLSRR
;
A
#
# COMPACT_ATOMS: atom_id res chain seq x y z
N MET A 1 -0.47 25.34 -0.07
CA MET A 1 -0.64 23.93 0.25
C MET A 1 -0.57 23.11 -1.02
N ALA A 2 0.26 22.10 -1.01
CA ALA A 2 0.44 21.26 -2.19
C ALA A 2 -0.64 20.17 -2.26
N PHE A 3 -1.19 19.96 -3.45
CA PHE A 3 -2.07 18.83 -3.70
C PHE A 3 -1.27 17.54 -3.85
N LYS A 4 -1.90 16.41 -3.56
CA LYS A 4 -1.33 15.10 -3.86
C LYS A 4 -1.18 14.92 -5.36
N LEU A 5 -0.10 14.28 -5.78
CA LEU A 5 0.05 13.84 -7.17
C LEU A 5 -0.85 12.62 -7.40
N PRO A 6 -1.51 12.52 -8.56
CA PRO A 6 -2.40 11.39 -8.87
C PRO A 6 -1.62 10.17 -9.35
N GLU A 7 -0.56 9.84 -8.66
CA GLU A 7 0.31 8.70 -8.91
C GLU A 7 0.75 8.14 -7.56
N SER A 8 0.49 6.85 -7.35
CA SER A 8 0.72 6.23 -6.04
C SER A 8 1.31 4.84 -6.17
N VAL A 9 1.73 4.31 -5.02
CA VAL A 9 2.21 2.93 -4.90
C VAL A 9 1.31 2.14 -3.96
N LEU A 10 1.25 0.84 -4.19
CA LEU A 10 0.66 -0.15 -3.29
C LEU A 10 1.73 -1.21 -3.09
N VAL A 11 2.16 -1.42 -1.84
CA VAL A 11 3.21 -2.39 -1.53
C VAL A 11 2.62 -3.51 -0.69
N VAL A 12 2.58 -4.71 -1.26
CA VAL A 12 2.15 -5.92 -0.56
C VAL A 12 3.35 -6.50 0.19
N VAL A 13 3.33 -6.41 1.51
CA VAL A 13 4.38 -6.97 2.38
C VAL A 13 4.00 -8.41 2.69
N HIS A 14 4.87 -9.34 2.33
CA HIS A 14 4.54 -10.77 2.44
C HIS A 14 5.75 -11.64 2.80
N THR A 15 5.45 -12.84 3.28
CA THR A 15 6.42 -13.87 3.60
C THR A 15 6.49 -14.91 2.49
N PRO A 16 7.51 -15.81 2.48
CA PRO A 16 7.57 -16.90 1.50
C PRO A 16 6.38 -17.85 1.56
N ASP A 17 5.76 -18.03 2.73
CA ASP A 17 4.57 -18.86 2.90
C ASP A 17 3.27 -18.08 2.69
N LEU A 18 3.35 -16.92 2.05
CA LEU A 18 2.20 -16.11 1.59
C LEU A 18 1.31 -15.61 2.73
N ARG A 19 1.92 -15.18 3.82
CA ARG A 19 1.25 -14.36 4.83
C ARG A 19 1.45 -12.90 4.45
N VAL A 20 0.42 -12.09 4.65
CA VAL A 20 0.39 -10.70 4.22
C VAL A 20 0.17 -9.78 5.41
N LEU A 21 0.95 -8.72 5.48
CA LEU A 21 0.80 -7.68 6.51
C LEU A 21 -0.27 -6.70 6.08
N LEU A 22 -1.24 -6.48 6.96
CA LEU A 22 -2.27 -5.46 6.78
C LEU A 22 -2.21 -4.44 7.92
N LEU A 23 -2.52 -3.20 7.58
CA LEU A 23 -2.53 -2.06 8.49
C LEU A 23 -3.94 -1.46 8.53
N GLU A 24 -4.41 -1.13 9.73
CA GLU A 24 -5.73 -0.48 9.89
C GLU A 24 -5.56 1.03 9.88
N ARG A 25 -6.35 1.73 9.08
CA ARG A 25 -6.29 3.18 8.95
C ARG A 25 -6.77 3.87 10.22
N ALA A 26 -6.00 4.84 10.70
CA ALA A 26 -6.38 5.63 11.87
C ALA A 26 -7.66 6.45 11.62
N ALA A 27 -7.78 7.04 10.41
CA ALA A 27 -8.90 7.92 10.07
C ALA A 27 -10.19 7.15 9.75
N GLN A 28 -10.09 5.88 9.34
CA GLN A 28 -11.24 5.04 9.02
C GLN A 28 -11.07 3.68 9.71
N PRO A 29 -11.49 3.56 10.98
CA PRO A 29 -11.45 2.26 11.68
C PRO A 29 -12.21 1.18 10.91
N GLY A 30 -11.62 0.01 10.82
CA GLY A 30 -12.15 -1.11 10.03
C GLY A 30 -11.66 -1.14 8.59
N PHE A 31 -11.00 -0.10 8.11
CA PHE A 31 -10.38 -0.08 6.77
C PHE A 31 -8.96 -0.60 6.88
N TRP A 32 -8.77 -1.84 6.41
CA TRP A 32 -7.47 -2.51 6.38
C TRP A 32 -6.88 -2.45 4.99
N GLN A 33 -5.56 -2.32 4.92
CA GLN A 33 -4.86 -2.16 3.64
C GLN A 33 -3.39 -2.57 3.73
N SER A 34 -2.80 -2.82 2.57
CA SER A 34 -1.34 -2.88 2.42
C SER A 34 -0.75 -1.47 2.52
N VAL A 35 0.57 -1.35 2.42
CA VAL A 35 1.24 -0.04 2.40
C VAL A 35 0.83 0.73 1.15
N THR A 36 0.40 1.97 1.31
CA THR A 36 0.03 2.85 0.19
C THR A 36 0.58 4.25 0.41
N GLY A 37 0.84 4.96 -0.68
CA GLY A 37 1.21 6.36 -0.59
C GLY A 37 1.41 6.99 -1.95
N SER A 38 1.31 8.31 -1.99
CA SER A 38 1.45 9.07 -3.22
C SER A 38 2.91 9.40 -3.50
N ARG A 39 3.25 9.44 -4.79
CA ARG A 39 4.53 9.95 -5.24
C ARG A 39 4.66 11.40 -4.82
N GLU A 40 5.84 11.79 -4.36
CA GLU A 40 6.20 13.17 -4.08
C GLU A 40 7.07 13.73 -5.22
N PRO A 41 7.07 15.07 -5.43
CA PRO A 41 7.86 15.66 -6.51
C PRO A 41 9.35 15.31 -6.46
N ASP A 42 9.89 15.11 -5.24
CA ASP A 42 11.31 14.78 -5.06
C ASP A 42 11.62 13.30 -5.24
N ASP A 43 10.63 12.45 -5.38
CA ASP A 43 10.86 11.03 -5.64
C ASP A 43 11.39 10.86 -7.06
N PRO A 44 12.61 10.33 -7.26
CA PRO A 44 13.19 10.18 -8.61
C PRO A 44 12.44 9.17 -9.47
N ASP A 45 11.80 8.17 -8.82
CA ASP A 45 11.01 7.15 -9.49
C ASP A 45 10.04 6.52 -8.49
N LEU A 46 9.20 5.62 -8.98
CA LEU A 46 8.18 4.97 -8.13
C LEU A 46 8.77 3.93 -7.19
N LEU A 47 9.92 3.37 -7.51
CA LEU A 47 10.63 2.47 -6.60
C LEU A 47 11.05 3.24 -5.34
N ALA A 48 11.53 4.47 -5.50
CA ALA A 48 11.87 5.34 -4.38
C ALA A 48 10.64 5.69 -3.55
N THR A 49 9.51 5.96 -4.20
CA THR A 49 8.22 6.19 -3.51
C THR A 49 7.85 4.97 -2.67
N ALA A 50 7.95 3.77 -3.25
CA ALA A 50 7.61 2.53 -2.55
C ALA A 50 8.52 2.31 -1.33
N ARG A 51 9.85 2.54 -1.47
CA ARG A 51 10.78 2.42 -0.35
C ARG A 51 10.47 3.40 0.77
N ARG A 52 10.18 4.64 0.41
CA ARG A 52 9.88 5.69 1.39
C ARG A 52 8.61 5.38 2.16
N GLU A 53 7.53 5.05 1.45
CA GLU A 53 6.25 4.73 2.09
C GLU A 53 6.36 3.48 2.97
N LEU A 54 7.08 2.46 2.51
CA LEU A 54 7.32 1.25 3.29
C LEU A 54 8.04 1.58 4.61
N ALA A 55 9.08 2.40 4.54
CA ALA A 55 9.83 2.81 5.72
C ALA A 55 8.99 3.64 6.68
N GLU A 56 8.22 4.61 6.14
CA GLU A 56 7.37 5.48 6.95
C GLU A 56 6.25 4.72 7.65
N GLU A 57 5.61 3.79 6.96
CA GLU A 57 4.43 3.11 7.49
C GLU A 57 4.75 1.88 8.30
N THR A 58 5.88 1.23 8.08
CA THR A 58 6.21 -0.04 8.74
C THR A 58 7.57 -0.08 9.44
N GLY A 59 8.48 0.79 9.06
CA GLY A 59 9.87 0.73 9.55
C GLY A 59 10.65 -0.47 9.05
N LEU A 60 10.08 -1.30 8.15
CA LEU A 60 10.74 -2.50 7.67
C LEU A 60 11.75 -2.16 6.57
N THR A 61 12.96 -2.71 6.68
CA THR A 61 14.05 -2.51 5.72
C THR A 61 14.69 -3.80 5.27
N ALA A 62 14.57 -4.87 6.06
CA ALA A 62 15.20 -6.16 5.77
C ALA A 62 14.28 -7.02 4.92
N GLY A 63 14.42 -6.91 3.62
CA GLY A 63 13.62 -7.66 2.67
C GLY A 63 13.94 -7.27 1.24
N THR A 64 13.17 -7.80 0.30
CA THR A 64 13.39 -7.57 -1.14
C THR A 64 12.16 -6.88 -1.74
N LEU A 65 12.36 -5.67 -2.23
CA LEU A 65 11.32 -4.89 -2.92
C LEU A 65 11.36 -5.21 -4.41
N ALA A 66 10.21 -5.56 -4.97
CA ALA A 66 10.07 -5.89 -6.38
C ALA A 66 8.90 -5.13 -7.00
N ASP A 67 9.14 -4.56 -8.18
CA ASP A 67 8.09 -3.98 -9.00
C ASP A 67 7.34 -5.11 -9.70
N TRP A 68 6.05 -5.26 -9.41
CA TRP A 68 5.25 -6.31 -10.02
C TRP A 68 4.75 -5.95 -11.42
N ARG A 69 4.99 -4.70 -11.85
CA ARG A 69 4.58 -4.20 -13.18
C ARG A 69 3.07 -4.30 -13.40
N ILE A 70 2.33 -4.04 -12.34
CA ILE A 70 0.88 -3.97 -12.36
C ILE A 70 0.50 -2.53 -12.11
N THR A 71 -0.36 -1.98 -12.96
CA THR A 71 -0.82 -0.61 -12.87
C THR A 71 -2.34 -0.60 -12.87
N ASN A 72 -2.93 0.12 -11.93
CA ASN A 72 -4.37 0.30 -11.83
C ASN A 72 -4.69 1.78 -11.94
N ARG A 73 -5.65 2.13 -12.82
CA ARG A 73 -6.15 3.49 -12.91
C ARG A 73 -7.60 3.47 -12.45
N TYR A 74 -7.92 4.25 -11.44
CA TYR A 74 -9.27 4.26 -10.87
C TYR A 74 -9.72 5.67 -10.53
N GLU A 75 -11.05 5.86 -10.50
CA GLU A 75 -11.64 7.10 -10.07
C GLU A 75 -11.43 7.25 -8.56
N ILE A 76 -10.99 8.44 -8.16
CA ILE A 76 -10.74 8.74 -6.75
C ILE A 76 -12.09 8.80 -6.03
N TRP A 77 -12.18 8.13 -4.88
CA TRP A 77 -13.39 8.15 -4.05
C TRP A 77 -13.73 9.60 -3.65
N PRO A 78 -15.02 9.97 -3.68
CA PRO A 78 -15.44 11.36 -3.41
C PRO A 78 -14.89 11.94 -2.12
N GLN A 79 -14.79 11.14 -1.05
CA GLN A 79 -14.28 11.61 0.25
C GLN A 79 -12.81 12.00 0.22
N TRP A 80 -12.05 11.60 -0.80
CA TRP A 80 -10.62 11.89 -0.90
C TRP A 80 -10.26 12.85 -2.04
N ARG A 81 -11.23 13.26 -2.84
CA ARG A 81 -10.95 14.11 -4.02
C ARG A 81 -10.40 15.48 -3.64
N ALA A 82 -10.76 16.00 -2.47
CA ALA A 82 -10.27 17.32 -2.02
C ALA A 82 -8.75 17.35 -1.80
N ARG A 83 -8.10 16.19 -1.70
CA ARG A 83 -6.65 16.11 -1.52
C ARG A 83 -5.88 16.38 -2.82
N TYR A 84 -6.57 16.37 -3.95
CA TYR A 84 -5.98 16.49 -5.29
C TYR A 84 -6.39 17.81 -5.92
N ALA A 85 -5.69 18.20 -7.00
CA ALA A 85 -6.07 19.39 -7.78
C ALA A 85 -7.50 19.23 -8.31
N PRO A 86 -8.26 20.33 -8.48
CA PRO A 86 -9.69 20.25 -8.83
C PRO A 86 -10.01 19.50 -10.13
N ASP A 87 -9.08 19.49 -11.09
CA ASP A 87 -9.25 18.80 -12.36
C ASP A 87 -8.84 17.31 -12.32
N VAL A 88 -8.29 16.86 -11.20
CA VAL A 88 -7.86 15.46 -11.04
C VAL A 88 -9.04 14.61 -10.60
N THR A 89 -9.37 13.60 -11.38
CA THR A 89 -10.47 12.66 -11.08
C THR A 89 -10.01 11.22 -10.88
N HIS A 90 -8.85 10.86 -11.43
CA HIS A 90 -8.32 9.50 -11.39
C HIS A 90 -6.91 9.47 -10.80
N ASN A 91 -6.60 8.37 -10.14
CA ASN A 91 -5.26 8.06 -9.65
C ASN A 91 -4.72 6.85 -10.39
N THR A 92 -3.41 6.85 -10.66
CA THR A 92 -2.71 5.69 -11.22
C THR A 92 -1.89 5.06 -10.10
N GLU A 93 -2.20 3.82 -9.78
CA GLU A 93 -1.56 3.06 -8.71
C GLU A 93 -0.63 2.00 -9.29
N HIS A 94 0.61 1.95 -8.79
CA HIS A 94 1.62 0.97 -9.21
C HIS A 94 1.85 -0.02 -8.09
N VAL A 95 1.81 -1.32 -8.39
CA VAL A 95 1.86 -2.38 -7.40
C VAL A 95 3.26 -2.94 -7.26
N PHE A 96 3.71 -3.05 -6.01
CA PHE A 96 5.00 -3.62 -5.62
C PHE A 96 4.78 -4.73 -4.59
N GLY A 97 5.75 -5.63 -4.50
CA GLY A 97 5.80 -6.60 -3.41
C GLY A 97 7.05 -6.39 -2.57
N PHE A 98 6.94 -6.58 -1.27
CA PHE A 98 8.08 -6.58 -0.36
C PHE A 98 8.15 -7.91 0.36
N LEU A 99 9.13 -8.72 -0.01
CA LEU A 99 9.32 -10.05 0.56
C LEU A 99 10.18 -9.96 1.82
N VAL A 100 9.62 -10.37 2.94
CA VAL A 100 10.35 -10.52 4.22
C VAL A 100 10.51 -12.00 4.54
N PRO A 101 11.60 -12.40 5.25
CA PRO A 101 11.86 -13.83 5.51
C PRO A 101 10.83 -14.48 6.41
N GLU A 102 10.23 -13.73 7.32
CA GLU A 102 9.24 -14.22 8.28
C GLU A 102 8.37 -13.05 8.75
N THR A 103 7.24 -13.37 9.40
CA THR A 103 6.40 -12.34 10.01
C THR A 103 7.20 -11.57 11.04
N THR A 104 7.04 -10.26 11.05
CA THR A 104 7.73 -9.38 11.99
C THR A 104 6.80 -8.24 12.38
N VAL A 105 7.02 -7.69 13.57
CA VAL A 105 6.21 -6.55 14.05
C VAL A 105 6.72 -5.29 13.37
N ALA A 106 5.80 -4.59 12.71
CA ALA A 106 6.08 -3.29 12.10
C ALA A 106 6.04 -2.18 13.14
N THR A 107 6.79 -1.12 12.89
CA THR A 107 6.71 0.12 13.67
C THR A 107 5.77 1.07 12.93
N LEU A 108 4.57 1.27 13.50
CA LEU A 108 3.53 2.06 12.86
C LEU A 108 3.67 3.55 13.16
N ASP A 109 3.26 4.37 12.21
CA ASP A 109 3.00 5.79 12.46
C ASP A 109 1.54 5.87 12.96
N PRO A 110 1.31 6.20 14.24
CA PRO A 110 -0.04 6.19 14.81
C PRO A 110 -0.98 7.24 14.22
N ALA A 111 -0.44 8.26 13.53
CA ALA A 111 -1.25 9.24 12.83
C ALA A 111 -1.88 8.64 11.56
N GLU A 112 -1.28 7.60 11.00
CA GLU A 112 -1.73 6.95 9.76
C GLU A 112 -2.40 5.61 10.02
N HIS A 113 -1.81 4.78 10.86
CA HIS A 113 -2.29 3.43 11.16
C HIS A 113 -2.21 3.11 12.65
N THR A 114 -3.22 2.43 13.16
CA THR A 114 -3.34 2.15 14.60
C THR A 114 -3.14 0.68 14.96
N ARG A 115 -3.33 -0.24 14.02
CA ARG A 115 -3.15 -1.68 14.26
C ARG A 115 -2.54 -2.35 13.05
N GLN A 116 -1.95 -3.51 13.29
CA GLN A 116 -1.37 -4.36 12.26
C GLN A 116 -1.75 -5.82 12.49
N ILE A 117 -1.81 -6.59 11.42
CA ILE A 117 -2.09 -8.01 11.48
C ILE A 117 -1.41 -8.73 10.31
N TRP A 118 -0.91 -9.93 10.58
CA TRP A 118 -0.43 -10.84 9.54
C TRP A 118 -1.48 -11.91 9.31
N LEU A 119 -1.90 -12.08 8.05
CA LEU A 119 -2.92 -13.07 7.69
C LEU A 119 -2.45 -13.91 6.51
N PRO A 120 -2.90 -15.18 6.40
CA PRO A 120 -2.78 -15.91 5.15
C PRO A 120 -3.41 -15.11 4.02
N TRP A 121 -2.87 -15.22 2.82
CA TRP A 121 -3.27 -14.35 1.71
C TRP A 121 -4.78 -14.38 1.41
N GLN A 122 -5.45 -15.54 1.56
CA GLN A 122 -6.90 -15.64 1.34
C GLN A 122 -7.68 -14.79 2.34
N GLU A 123 -7.30 -14.84 3.61
CA GLU A 123 -7.94 -14.03 4.65
C GLU A 123 -7.62 -12.55 4.48
N ALA A 124 -6.39 -12.23 4.05
CA ALA A 124 -6.01 -10.86 3.76
C ALA A 124 -6.85 -10.26 2.62
N MET A 125 -7.09 -11.05 1.55
CA MET A 125 -7.98 -10.63 0.46
C MET A 125 -9.37 -10.25 0.96
N ALA A 126 -9.92 -11.06 1.86
CA ALA A 126 -11.26 -10.85 2.39
C ALA A 126 -11.33 -9.62 3.31
N LYS A 127 -10.20 -9.21 3.90
CA LYS A 127 -10.17 -8.16 4.91
C LYS A 127 -9.92 -6.77 4.35
N VAL A 128 -9.18 -6.63 3.25
CA VAL A 128 -8.86 -5.31 2.69
C VAL A 128 -10.10 -4.64 2.12
N PHE A 129 -10.17 -3.29 2.28
CA PHE A 129 -11.33 -2.54 1.82
C PHE A 129 -11.26 -2.18 0.33
N SER A 130 -10.07 -2.13 -0.26
CA SER A 130 -9.86 -1.68 -1.62
C SER A 130 -9.88 -2.86 -2.60
N PRO A 131 -10.64 -2.76 -3.72
CA PRO A 131 -10.64 -3.80 -4.75
C PRO A 131 -9.26 -4.03 -5.39
N THR A 132 -8.49 -2.97 -5.63
CA THR A 132 -7.15 -3.11 -6.22
C THR A 132 -6.17 -3.76 -5.26
N ASN A 133 -6.32 -3.53 -3.97
CA ASN A 133 -5.51 -4.20 -2.94
C ASN A 133 -5.85 -5.69 -2.89
N ARG A 134 -7.13 -6.04 -2.95
CA ARG A 134 -7.55 -7.45 -3.01
C ARG A 134 -6.95 -8.14 -4.24
N ASP A 135 -7.02 -7.51 -5.39
CA ASP A 135 -6.50 -8.07 -6.64
C ASP A 135 -4.97 -8.24 -6.57
N ALA A 136 -4.26 -7.29 -5.95
CA ALA A 136 -2.82 -7.37 -5.78
C ALA A 136 -2.43 -8.58 -4.89
N ILE A 137 -3.16 -8.79 -3.79
CA ILE A 137 -2.93 -9.94 -2.91
C ILE A 137 -3.21 -11.26 -3.66
N TRP A 138 -4.26 -11.29 -4.46
CA TRP A 138 -4.56 -12.46 -5.29
C TRP A 138 -3.40 -12.77 -6.24
N GLN A 139 -2.80 -11.74 -6.85
CA GLN A 139 -1.63 -11.91 -7.73
C GLN A 139 -0.47 -12.59 -7.02
N LEU A 140 -0.32 -12.35 -5.71
CA LEU A 140 0.74 -12.98 -4.92
C LEU A 140 0.72 -14.50 -5.03
N SER A 141 -0.47 -15.11 -5.05
CA SER A 141 -0.63 -16.56 -5.17
C SER A 141 -0.21 -17.11 -6.52
N ARG A 142 0.00 -16.24 -7.50
CA ARG A 142 0.29 -16.62 -8.88
C ARG A 142 1.73 -16.33 -9.30
N ARG A 143 2.52 -15.78 -8.40
CA ARG A 143 3.89 -15.38 -8.70
C ARG A 143 4.89 -16.50 -8.37
#